data_6530e18f37d1be9eb46442f077036ce9
#
_entry.id   6530e18f37d1be9eb46442f077036ce9
#
_cell.length_a   1.000
_cell.length_b   1.000
_cell.length_c   1.000
_cell.angle_alpha   90.00
_cell.angle_beta   90.00
_cell.angle_gamma   90.00
#
_symmetry.space_group_name_H-M   'P 1'
#
loop_
_entity.id
_entity.type
_entity.pdbx_description
1 polymer ?
#
loop_
_entity_poly.entity_id
_entity_poly.type
_entity_poly.pdbx_seq_one_letter_code
_entity_poly.pdbx_strand_id
1 'polypeptide(L)'
;MENLIFVLEFLGLVAAMVIIAYVVEKLEKKKNGVKERTLTTRKIAMIGVFSAIAAVLHVMDFPIPFAPDFYKLDFSELPALIGAFAFGPVAAVMIEFCKIVLKLLFKGTSTAFVGDLANFIIGCTFLLPASIIYLFRKNKKNAVIGCVVG
;
A
#
# COMPACT_ATOMS: atom_id res chain seq x y z
N MET A 1 7.17 -17.00 -21.33
CA MET A 1 6.55 -15.79 -21.90
C MET A 1 5.36 -15.28 -21.09
N GLU A 2 4.49 -16.15 -20.62
CA GLU A 2 3.34 -15.74 -19.78
C GLU A 2 3.78 -14.98 -18.52
N ASN A 3 4.83 -15.43 -17.83
CA ASN A 3 5.35 -14.77 -16.65
C ASN A 3 5.86 -13.35 -16.93
N LEU A 4 6.41 -13.11 -18.11
CA LEU A 4 6.88 -11.79 -18.53
C LEU A 4 5.70 -10.82 -18.74
N ILE A 5 4.61 -11.31 -19.33
CA ILE A 5 3.38 -10.53 -19.53
C ILE A 5 2.77 -10.15 -18.19
N PHE A 6 2.68 -11.07 -17.23
CA PHE A 6 2.19 -10.78 -15.87
C PHE A 6 3.06 -9.77 -15.13
N VAL A 7 4.38 -9.85 -15.27
CA VAL A 7 5.30 -8.87 -14.67
C VAL A 7 5.10 -7.50 -15.29
N LEU A 8 4.94 -7.43 -16.61
CA LEU A 8 4.68 -6.16 -17.31
C LEU A 8 3.32 -5.56 -16.92
N GLU A 9 2.28 -6.36 -16.82
CA GLU A 9 0.96 -5.93 -16.36
C GLU A 9 1.02 -5.43 -14.91
N PHE A 10 1.73 -6.15 -14.04
CA PHE A 10 1.93 -5.76 -12.66
C PHE A 10 2.66 -4.42 -12.55
N LEU A 11 3.76 -4.25 -13.28
CA LEU A 11 4.51 -2.99 -13.31
C LEU A 11 3.67 -1.84 -13.87
N GLY A 12 2.89 -2.08 -14.92
CA GLY A 12 1.98 -1.09 -15.48
C GLY A 12 0.91 -0.64 -14.48
N LEU A 13 0.34 -1.59 -13.76
CA LEU A 13 -0.66 -1.32 -12.73
C LEU A 13 -0.06 -0.55 -11.54
N VAL A 14 1.14 -0.92 -11.09
CA VAL A 14 1.88 -0.18 -10.06
C VAL A 14 2.14 1.25 -10.50
N ALA A 15 2.62 1.44 -11.73
CA ALA A 15 2.87 2.77 -12.29
C ALA A 15 1.58 3.61 -12.34
N ALA A 16 0.46 3.02 -12.77
CA ALA A 16 -0.85 3.70 -12.78
C ALA A 16 -1.28 4.13 -11.38
N MET A 17 -1.16 3.26 -10.39
CA MET A 17 -1.50 3.56 -9.00
C MET A 17 -0.61 4.67 -8.42
N VAL A 18 0.69 4.63 -8.68
CA VAL A 18 1.63 5.67 -8.25
C VAL A 18 1.29 7.01 -8.89
N ILE A 19 0.98 7.03 -10.19
CA ILE A 19 0.59 8.26 -10.91
C ILE A 19 -0.69 8.86 -10.30
N ILE A 20 -1.70 8.03 -10.05
CA ILE A 20 -2.97 8.48 -9.44
C ILE A 20 -2.70 9.09 -8.06
N ALA A 21 -1.95 8.39 -7.22
CA ALA A 21 -1.60 8.87 -5.89
C ALA A 21 -0.79 10.17 -5.93
N TYR A 22 0.17 10.26 -6.84
CA TYR A 22 0.97 11.46 -7.04
C TYR A 22 0.14 12.66 -7.48
N VAL A 23 -0.76 12.47 -8.45
CA VAL A 23 -1.66 13.53 -8.93
C VAL A 23 -2.56 14.04 -7.82
N VAL A 24 -3.16 13.14 -7.04
CA VAL A 24 -4.02 13.51 -5.91
C VAL A 24 -3.25 14.30 -4.86
N GLU A 25 -2.07 13.84 -4.49
CA GLU A 25 -1.21 14.51 -3.50
C GLU A 25 -0.74 15.88 -4.00
N LYS A 26 -0.41 15.99 -5.29
CA LYS A 26 -0.03 17.26 -5.92
C LYS A 26 -1.19 18.27 -5.95
N LEU A 27 -2.39 17.80 -6.25
CA LEU A 27 -3.59 18.66 -6.24
C LEU A 27 -3.89 19.17 -4.83
N GLU A 28 -3.75 18.33 -3.82
CA GLU A 28 -3.94 18.73 -2.44
C GLU A 28 -2.92 19.78 -2.01
N LYS A 29 -1.64 19.54 -2.31
CA LYS A 29 -0.57 20.51 -2.01
C LYS A 29 -0.78 21.85 -2.72
N LYS A 30 -1.24 21.83 -3.97
CA LYS A 30 -1.60 23.04 -4.72
C LYS A 30 -2.75 23.80 -4.07
N LYS A 31 -3.77 23.07 -3.58
CA LYS A 31 -4.91 23.66 -2.88
C LYS A 31 -4.50 24.31 -1.56
N ASN A 32 -3.61 23.70 -0.83
CA ASN A 32 -3.13 24.17 0.49
C ASN A 32 -1.94 25.14 0.40
N GLY A 33 -1.40 25.39 -0.78
CA GLY A 33 -0.27 26.29 -0.99
C GLY A 33 1.07 25.78 -0.46
N VAL A 34 1.18 24.47 -0.19
CA VAL A 34 2.40 23.85 0.32
C VAL A 34 3.34 23.52 -0.85
N LYS A 35 4.57 24.02 -0.79
CA LYS A 35 5.62 23.81 -1.81
C LYS A 35 6.61 22.69 -1.46
N GLU A 36 6.23 21.75 -0.63
CA GLU A 36 7.11 20.63 -0.28
C GLU A 36 7.16 19.58 -1.38
N ARG A 37 8.33 18.94 -1.50
CA ARG A 37 8.49 17.79 -2.41
C ARG A 37 7.61 16.65 -1.94
N THR A 38 7.00 15.94 -2.87
CA THR A 38 6.19 14.75 -2.60
C THR A 38 7.00 13.65 -1.95
N LEU A 39 8.25 13.50 -2.36
CA LEU A 39 9.19 12.53 -1.78
C LEU A 39 10.40 13.26 -1.21
N THR A 40 10.53 13.28 0.10
CA THR A 40 11.71 13.74 0.82
C THR A 40 12.54 12.55 1.29
N THR A 41 13.83 12.74 1.58
CA THR A 41 14.72 11.69 2.10
C THR A 41 14.14 11.05 3.37
N ARG A 42 13.60 11.85 4.27
CA ARG A 42 12.93 11.37 5.49
C ARG A 42 11.73 10.50 5.17
N LYS A 43 10.91 10.91 4.21
CA LYS A 43 9.73 10.18 3.77
C LYS A 43 10.11 8.83 3.16
N ILE A 44 11.13 8.79 2.31
CA ILE A 44 11.66 7.56 1.72
C ILE A 44 12.18 6.60 2.80
N ALA A 45 12.93 7.10 3.77
CA ALA A 45 13.43 6.30 4.88
C ALA A 45 12.30 5.68 5.71
N MET A 46 11.26 6.45 6.01
CA MET A 46 10.09 5.95 6.75
C MET A 46 9.26 4.96 5.93
N ILE A 47 9.12 5.16 4.63
CA ILE A 47 8.51 4.18 3.72
C ILE A 47 9.27 2.85 3.80
N GLY A 48 10.60 2.88 3.75
CA GLY A 48 11.43 1.69 3.90
C GLY A 48 11.19 0.94 5.22
N VAL A 49 11.13 1.66 6.32
CA VAL A 49 10.88 1.08 7.66
C VAL A 49 9.48 0.45 7.72
N PHE A 50 8.45 1.15 7.31
CA PHE A 50 7.08 0.63 7.32
C PHE A 50 6.92 -0.54 6.35
N SER A 51 7.58 -0.51 5.20
CA SER A 51 7.59 -1.61 4.24
C SER A 51 8.22 -2.87 4.83
N ALA A 52 9.33 -2.72 5.55
CA ALA A 52 10.00 -3.83 6.21
C ALA A 52 9.12 -4.46 7.29
N ILE A 53 8.48 -3.65 8.12
CA ILE A 53 7.55 -4.11 9.15
C ILE A 53 6.34 -4.82 8.51
N ALA A 54 5.76 -4.22 7.48
CA ALA A 54 4.64 -4.80 6.75
C ALA A 54 5.03 -6.13 6.09
N ALA A 55 6.20 -6.22 5.49
CA ALA A 55 6.70 -7.45 4.87
C ALA A 55 6.89 -8.57 5.89
N VAL A 56 7.47 -8.27 7.06
CA VAL A 56 7.63 -9.25 8.14
C VAL A 56 6.28 -9.76 8.61
N LEU A 57 5.32 -8.88 8.85
CA LEU A 57 3.97 -9.26 9.26
C LEU A 57 3.25 -10.07 8.18
N HIS A 58 3.46 -9.73 6.91
CA HIS A 58 2.88 -10.46 5.79
C HIS A 58 3.46 -11.88 5.64
N VAL A 59 4.74 -12.05 5.90
CA VAL A 59 5.39 -13.38 5.90
C VAL A 59 4.94 -14.21 7.10
N MET A 60 4.67 -13.56 8.23
CA MET A 60 4.20 -14.20 9.46
C MET A 60 2.68 -14.42 9.50
N ASP A 61 2.02 -14.44 8.35
CA ASP A 61 0.57 -14.62 8.27
C ASP A 61 0.08 -15.79 9.15
N PHE A 62 -0.95 -15.50 9.97
CA PHE A 62 -1.49 -16.49 10.90
C PHE A 62 -2.73 -17.16 10.29
N PRO A 63 -2.79 -18.50 10.24
CA PRO A 63 -4.00 -19.19 9.82
C PRO A 63 -5.11 -18.97 10.86
N ILE A 64 -6.30 -18.62 10.37
CA ILE A 64 -7.46 -18.45 11.25
C ILE A 64 -8.03 -19.85 11.55
N PRO A 65 -8.11 -20.27 12.85
CA PRO A 65 -8.49 -21.63 13.19
C PRO A 65 -9.93 -22.02 12.83
N PHE A 66 -10.79 -21.04 12.56
CA PHE A 66 -12.21 -21.26 12.22
C PHE A 66 -12.53 -21.00 10.74
N ALA A 67 -11.53 -20.69 9.91
CA ALA A 67 -11.71 -20.38 8.50
C ALA A 67 -10.94 -21.37 7.63
N PRO A 68 -11.33 -21.52 6.34
CA PRO A 68 -10.57 -22.32 5.38
C PRO A 68 -9.11 -21.89 5.29
N ASP A 69 -8.23 -22.83 4.96
CA ASP A 69 -6.75 -22.61 4.93
C ASP A 69 -6.28 -21.47 4.01
N PHE A 70 -7.14 -21.05 3.09
CA PHE A 70 -6.82 -19.92 2.22
C PHE A 70 -7.12 -18.55 2.85
N TYR A 71 -7.85 -18.51 3.97
CA TYR A 71 -8.09 -17.29 4.74
C TYR A 71 -7.04 -17.13 5.82
N LYS A 72 -6.13 -16.20 5.61
CA LYS A 72 -5.08 -15.88 6.56
C LYS A 72 -5.28 -14.45 7.08
N LEU A 73 -5.13 -14.27 8.36
CA LEU A 73 -5.20 -12.94 8.97
C LEU A 73 -3.88 -12.22 8.69
N ASP A 74 -3.96 -11.17 7.90
CA ASP A 74 -2.80 -10.37 7.49
C ASP A 74 -2.81 -9.02 8.20
N PHE A 75 -1.89 -8.87 9.15
CA PHE A 75 -1.70 -7.61 9.87
C PHE A 75 -0.79 -6.62 9.13
N SER A 76 -0.27 -6.98 7.97
CA SER A 76 0.64 -6.11 7.21
C SER A 76 -0.01 -4.81 6.73
N GLU A 77 -1.33 -4.79 6.64
CA GLU A 77 -2.08 -3.59 6.27
C GLU A 77 -2.04 -2.50 7.36
N LEU A 78 -1.83 -2.86 8.62
CA LEU A 78 -1.76 -1.90 9.73
C LEU A 78 -0.57 -0.94 9.59
N PRO A 79 0.68 -1.40 9.42
CA PRO A 79 1.81 -0.50 9.16
C PRO A 79 1.63 0.31 7.89
N ALA A 80 1.09 -0.30 6.83
CA ALA A 80 0.82 0.38 5.57
C ALA A 80 -0.21 1.51 5.75
N LEU A 81 -1.27 1.27 6.52
CA LEU A 81 -2.30 2.26 6.82
C LEU A 81 -1.74 3.42 7.67
N ILE A 82 -0.93 3.12 8.67
CA ILE A 82 -0.24 4.14 9.47
C ILE A 82 0.66 5.00 8.60
N GLY A 83 1.45 4.38 7.73
CA GLY A 83 2.29 5.08 6.77
C GLY A 83 1.48 5.93 5.79
N ALA A 84 0.35 5.42 5.33
CA ALA A 84 -0.57 6.14 4.44
C ALA A 84 -1.12 7.41 5.12
N PHE A 85 -1.52 7.32 6.37
CA PHE A 85 -2.01 8.48 7.13
C PHE A 85 -0.90 9.48 7.46
N ALA A 86 0.29 8.99 7.77
CA ALA A 86 1.43 9.84 8.13
C ALA A 86 2.03 10.58 6.92
N PHE A 87 2.09 9.93 5.77
CA PHE A 87 2.86 10.40 4.60
C PHE A 87 2.03 10.58 3.32
N GLY A 88 0.77 10.17 3.32
CA GLY A 88 -0.14 10.35 2.20
C GLY A 88 -0.22 9.16 1.23
N PRO A 89 -1.02 9.30 0.15
CA PRO A 89 -1.35 8.19 -0.75
C PRO A 89 -0.15 7.65 -1.55
N VAL A 90 0.82 8.48 -1.93
CA VAL A 90 2.03 8.01 -2.63
C VAL A 90 2.82 7.06 -1.75
N ALA A 91 2.98 7.39 -0.47
CA ALA A 91 3.65 6.53 0.50
C ALA A 91 2.91 5.21 0.70
N ALA A 92 1.58 5.22 0.72
CA ALA A 92 0.76 4.02 0.81
C ALA A 92 1.05 3.04 -0.33
N VAL A 93 1.03 3.52 -1.56
CA VAL A 93 1.31 2.69 -2.75
C VAL A 93 2.75 2.17 -2.73
N MET A 94 3.71 2.99 -2.35
CA MET A 94 5.12 2.60 -2.23
C MET A 94 5.33 1.53 -1.18
N ILE A 95 4.68 1.64 -0.02
CA ILE A 95 4.74 0.63 1.05
C ILE A 95 4.15 -0.69 0.57
N GLU A 96 3.00 -0.67 -0.09
CA GLU A 96 2.38 -1.87 -0.64
C GLU A 96 3.28 -2.56 -1.67
N PHE A 97 3.85 -1.79 -2.58
CA PHE A 97 4.77 -2.33 -3.59
C PHE A 97 6.01 -2.96 -2.95
N CYS A 98 6.67 -2.25 -2.04
CA CYS A 98 7.85 -2.76 -1.35
C CYS A 98 7.54 -4.00 -0.50
N LYS A 99 6.38 -4.02 0.17
CA LYS A 99 5.90 -5.17 0.94
C LYS A 99 5.84 -6.42 0.06
N ILE A 100 5.23 -6.31 -1.11
CA ILE A 100 5.06 -7.44 -2.03
C ILE A 100 6.39 -7.88 -2.62
N VAL A 101 7.26 -6.95 -3.01
CA VAL A 101 8.60 -7.28 -3.50
C VAL A 101 9.42 -8.02 -2.45
N LEU A 102 9.41 -7.55 -1.20
CA LEU A 102 10.10 -8.22 -0.10
C LEU A 102 9.51 -9.61 0.18
N LYS A 103 8.20 -9.74 0.15
CA LYS A 103 7.54 -11.04 0.32
C LYS A 103 7.97 -12.02 -0.78
N LEU A 104 8.04 -11.57 -2.03
CA LEU A 104 8.49 -12.40 -3.15
C LEU A 104 9.94 -12.85 -3.01
N LEU A 105 10.80 -11.98 -2.46
CA LEU A 105 12.21 -12.33 -2.21
C LEU A 105 12.37 -13.38 -1.10
N PHE A 106 11.56 -13.29 -0.04
CA PHE A 106 11.70 -14.17 1.12
C PHE A 106 10.90 -15.48 1.02
N LYS A 107 9.70 -15.41 0.48
CA LYS A 107 8.76 -16.54 0.47
C LYS A 107 8.49 -17.07 -0.94
N GLY A 108 8.81 -16.30 -1.97
CA GLY A 108 8.46 -16.63 -3.35
C GLY A 108 6.97 -16.49 -3.61
N THR A 109 6.55 -16.96 -4.78
CA THR A 109 5.13 -16.94 -5.15
C THR A 109 4.57 -18.36 -5.18
N SER A 110 3.41 -18.56 -4.56
CA SER A 110 2.68 -19.82 -4.58
C SER A 110 1.63 -19.89 -5.70
N THR A 111 1.29 -18.73 -6.27
CA THR A 111 0.16 -18.57 -7.21
C THR A 111 0.58 -17.91 -8.52
N ALA A 112 1.83 -18.09 -8.95
CA ALA A 112 2.36 -17.52 -10.20
C ALA A 112 2.08 -16.00 -10.34
N PHE A 113 2.31 -15.22 -9.27
CA PHE A 113 2.09 -13.76 -9.18
C PHE A 113 0.63 -13.31 -9.16
N VAL A 114 -0.34 -14.14 -9.46
CA VAL A 114 -1.77 -13.75 -9.49
C VAL A 114 -2.27 -13.35 -8.10
N GLY A 115 -1.95 -14.13 -7.08
CA GLY A 115 -2.31 -13.82 -5.70
C GLY A 115 -1.63 -12.56 -5.18
N ASP A 116 -0.37 -12.34 -5.56
CA ASP A 116 0.37 -11.15 -5.18
C ASP A 116 -0.17 -9.89 -5.86
N LEU A 117 -0.54 -9.99 -7.13
CA LEU A 117 -1.22 -8.92 -7.86
C LEU A 117 -2.58 -8.58 -7.23
N ALA A 118 -3.39 -9.59 -6.92
CA ALA A 118 -4.66 -9.40 -6.24
C ALA A 118 -4.49 -8.72 -4.89
N ASN A 119 -3.52 -9.15 -4.10
CA ASN A 119 -3.21 -8.55 -2.80
C ASN A 119 -2.78 -7.08 -2.93
N PHE A 120 -1.96 -6.77 -3.93
CA PHE A 120 -1.57 -5.40 -4.23
C PHE A 120 -2.78 -4.52 -4.58
N ILE A 121 -3.65 -4.99 -5.46
CA ILE A 121 -4.86 -4.26 -5.87
C ILE A 121 -5.78 -4.01 -4.67
N ILE A 122 -6.04 -5.05 -3.87
CA ILE A 122 -6.88 -4.96 -2.68
C ILE A 122 -6.29 -3.99 -1.66
N GLY A 123 -5.00 -4.11 -1.37
CA GLY A 123 -4.29 -3.22 -0.46
C GLY A 123 -4.33 -1.77 -0.91
N CYS A 124 -4.03 -1.49 -2.17
CA CYS A 124 -4.11 -0.15 -2.73
C CYS A 124 -5.54 0.40 -2.74
N THR A 125 -6.53 -0.42 -3.08
CA THR A 125 -7.95 -0.03 -3.07
C THR A 125 -8.43 0.31 -1.66
N PHE A 126 -7.87 -0.34 -0.64
CA PHE A 126 -8.14 -0.01 0.75
C PHE A 126 -7.40 1.25 1.21
N LEU A 127 -6.11 1.33 0.94
CA LEU A 127 -5.26 2.40 1.46
C LEU A 127 -5.46 3.75 0.75
N LEU A 128 -5.71 3.76 -0.55
CA LEU A 128 -5.87 4.99 -1.31
C LEU A 128 -7.08 5.82 -0.85
N PRO A 129 -8.31 5.28 -0.79
CA PRO A 129 -9.45 6.04 -0.26
C PRO A 129 -9.24 6.51 1.17
N ALA A 130 -8.70 5.65 2.03
CA ALA A 130 -8.43 5.97 3.42
C ALA A 130 -7.46 7.15 3.54
N SER A 131 -6.34 7.10 2.83
CA SER A 131 -5.32 8.15 2.85
C SER A 131 -5.81 9.45 2.22
N ILE A 132 -6.58 9.39 1.15
CA ILE A 132 -7.14 10.57 0.47
C ILE A 132 -8.14 11.28 1.39
N ILE A 133 -9.05 10.57 2.01
CA ILE A 133 -10.04 11.14 2.94
C ILE A 133 -9.32 11.80 4.12
N TYR A 134 -8.34 11.13 4.69
CA TYR A 134 -7.53 11.68 5.79
C TYR A 134 -6.69 12.90 5.35
N LEU A 135 -6.17 12.90 4.12
CA LEU A 135 -5.37 13.99 3.58
C LEU A 135 -6.17 15.30 3.48
N PHE A 136 -7.43 15.23 3.04
CA PHE A 136 -8.30 16.40 2.92
C PHE A 136 -8.73 16.98 4.27
N ARG A 137 -8.92 16.12 5.28
CA ARG A 137 -9.26 16.52 6.64
C ARG A 137 -8.58 15.62 7.66
N LYS A 138 -7.54 16.12 8.30
CA LYS A 138 -6.75 15.36 9.30
C LYS A 138 -7.46 15.29 10.65
N ASN A 139 -8.61 14.61 10.70
CA ASN A 139 -9.38 14.37 11.91
C ASN A 139 -9.51 12.86 12.18
N LYS A 140 -9.59 12.48 13.45
CA LYS A 140 -9.81 11.08 13.86
C LYS A 140 -11.07 10.48 13.22
N LYS A 141 -12.15 11.27 13.10
CA LYS A 141 -13.40 10.85 12.44
C LYS A 141 -13.19 10.48 10.98
N ASN A 142 -12.39 11.27 10.25
CA ASN A 142 -12.10 11.02 8.84
C ASN A 142 -11.16 9.82 8.64
N ALA A 143 -10.25 9.59 9.57
CA ALA A 143 -9.43 8.37 9.56
C ALA A 143 -10.31 7.12 9.68
N VAL A 144 -11.26 7.12 10.62
CA VAL A 144 -12.21 6.02 10.79
C VAL A 144 -13.10 5.86 9.57
N ILE A 145 -13.63 6.96 9.02
CA ILE A 145 -14.44 6.93 7.79
C ILE A 145 -13.63 6.38 6.63
N GLY A 146 -12.39 6.80 6.48
CA GLY A 146 -11.48 6.27 5.46
C GLY A 146 -11.27 4.76 5.57
N CYS A 147 -11.08 4.26 6.78
CA CYS A 147 -10.94 2.82 7.04
C CYS A 147 -12.23 2.05 6.73
N VAL A 148 -13.39 2.63 6.97
CA VAL A 148 -14.70 2.00 6.68
C VAL A 148 -14.99 2.00 5.17
N VAL A 149 -14.63 3.08 4.48
CA VAL A 149 -14.84 3.21 3.02
C VAL A 149 -13.86 2.32 2.24
N GLY A 150 -12.63 2.20 2.74
CA GLY A 150 -11.65 1.29 2.13
C GLY A 150 -11.94 -0.14 2.46
#